data_3b067009bbb0737b08013e4abb53e1dc
#
_entry.id   3b067009bbb0737b08013e4abb53e1dc
#
_cell.length_a   1.000
_cell.length_b   1.000
_cell.length_c   1.000
_cell.angle_alpha   90.00
_cell.angle_beta   90.00
_cell.angle_gamma   90.00
#
_symmetry.space_group_name_H-M   'P 1'
#
loop_
_entity.id
_entity.type
_entity.pdbx_description
1 polymer ?
#
loop_
_entity_poly.entity_id
_entity_poly.type
_entity_poly.pdbx_seq_one_letter_code
_entity_poly.pdbx_strand_id
1 'polypeptide(L)'
;LVWTKARNEANYSHFLTDSTRGGTKVIQSNSSAAEITRADNIQSFNSDGFTLAGDGTSNYNSTTYAAWCWKAGNTWQSNIDGTIPSLTNTNTANGFSIVKWTGAGGTSTLGHGLSAAPELIINKRLSGSNSWDFWVTGATAIGWDKFLGLNRTDAEADGFNNTPFGDTAPTSTVFTVDSDSGAGIGGSGDEFISYCWHSVTGYSKIGSYTGGGNTNPTINVGFAPDWLMVKKATGTATGSTGWTMVDSARHPGTPTYDNGNVLYADDNLAEQDDDNERGFIITSTGFSPNGNYFSTNNSGDTYIYMAFKMN
;
A
#
# COMPACT_ATOMS: atom_id res chain seq x y z
N LEU A 1 2.65 3.52 11.04
CA LEU A 1 3.37 3.28 9.81
C LEU A 1 3.88 4.60 9.25
N VAL A 2 5.15 4.66 8.91
CA VAL A 2 5.78 5.74 8.16
C VAL A 2 6.32 5.16 6.86
N TRP A 3 5.94 5.77 5.74
CA TRP A 3 6.40 5.43 4.41
C TRP A 3 7.18 6.60 3.84
N THR A 4 8.48 6.45 3.63
CA THR A 4 9.36 7.51 3.11
C THR A 4 9.88 7.19 1.72
N LYS A 5 10.11 8.23 0.92
CA LYS A 5 10.74 8.15 -0.41
C LYS A 5 11.53 9.41 -0.71
N ALA A 6 12.76 9.24 -1.18
CA ALA A 6 13.55 10.32 -1.77
C ALA A 6 12.89 10.81 -3.07
N ARG A 7 12.74 12.12 -3.23
CA ARG A 7 12.02 12.75 -4.33
C ARG A 7 12.94 13.08 -5.51
N ASN A 8 14.07 13.70 -5.21
CA ASN A 8 14.99 14.26 -6.21
C ASN A 8 16.14 13.32 -6.60
N GLU A 9 16.15 12.10 -6.07
CA GLU A 9 17.22 11.15 -6.30
C GLU A 9 16.67 9.78 -6.77
N ALA A 10 17.19 9.30 -7.90
CA ALA A 10 16.94 7.93 -8.35
C ALA A 10 17.77 6.92 -7.54
N ASN A 11 17.38 5.66 -7.62
CA ASN A 11 18.00 4.52 -6.92
C ASN A 11 17.84 4.50 -5.40
N TYR A 12 17.02 5.39 -4.85
CA TYR A 12 16.59 5.31 -3.45
C TYR A 12 15.24 4.63 -3.38
N SER A 13 15.21 3.47 -2.74
CA SER A 13 13.98 2.69 -2.55
C SER A 13 12.97 3.43 -1.68
N HIS A 14 11.72 3.02 -1.78
CA HIS A 14 10.70 3.32 -0.79
C HIS A 14 10.98 2.57 0.50
N PHE A 15 10.86 3.21 1.66
CA PHE A 15 11.06 2.59 2.96
C PHE A 15 9.77 2.65 3.78
N LEU A 16 9.32 1.48 4.23
CA LEU A 16 8.19 1.33 5.13
C LEU A 16 8.71 0.89 6.50
N THR A 17 8.44 1.71 7.49
CA THR A 17 8.85 1.50 8.88
C THR A 17 7.64 1.67 9.78
N ASP A 18 7.42 0.77 10.70
CA ASP A 18 6.29 0.85 11.62
C ASP A 18 6.71 0.65 13.08
N SER A 19 5.85 1.10 13.97
CA SER A 19 6.09 1.03 15.42
C SER A 19 6.10 -0.39 15.98
N THR A 20 5.59 -1.39 15.21
CA THR A 20 5.59 -2.80 15.58
C THR A 20 6.98 -3.40 15.55
N ARG A 21 7.64 -3.15 14.43
CA ARG A 21 8.96 -3.72 14.15
C ARG A 21 10.06 -2.84 14.73
N GLY A 22 9.72 -1.58 15.04
CA GLY A 22 10.67 -0.56 15.53
C GLY A 22 11.29 0.28 14.41
N GLY A 23 11.80 1.45 14.75
CA GLY A 23 12.28 2.47 13.82
C GLY A 23 13.48 2.06 12.96
N THR A 24 14.23 1.04 13.37
CA THR A 24 15.38 0.54 12.63
C THR A 24 15.04 -0.57 11.63
N LYS A 25 13.81 -1.09 11.67
CA LYS A 25 13.35 -2.19 10.81
C LYS A 25 12.63 -1.64 9.59
N VAL A 26 13.17 -1.95 8.41
CA VAL A 26 12.74 -1.38 7.14
C VAL A 26 12.38 -2.49 6.15
N ILE A 27 11.29 -2.32 5.45
CA ILE A 27 10.93 -3.08 4.26
C ILE A 27 10.75 -2.12 3.09
N GLN A 28 11.03 -2.58 1.88
CA GLN A 28 11.02 -1.76 0.68
C GLN A 28 9.85 -2.15 -0.21
N SER A 29 8.93 -1.22 -0.55
CA SER A 29 7.76 -1.54 -1.38
C SER A 29 8.12 -1.96 -2.81
N ASN A 30 9.23 -1.47 -3.32
CA ASN A 30 9.74 -1.75 -4.66
C ASN A 30 10.69 -2.96 -4.73
N SER A 31 10.73 -3.79 -3.69
CA SER A 31 11.66 -4.91 -3.61
C SER A 31 11.03 -6.18 -3.02
N SER A 32 11.48 -7.34 -3.49
CA SER A 32 11.18 -8.64 -2.87
C SER A 32 12.08 -8.95 -1.66
N ALA A 33 13.09 -8.13 -1.37
CA ALA A 33 14.03 -8.35 -0.27
C ALA A 33 13.32 -8.53 1.09
N ALA A 34 13.96 -9.31 1.97
CA ALA A 34 13.58 -9.44 3.36
C ALA A 34 13.64 -8.11 4.12
N GLU A 35 13.13 -8.09 5.34
CA GLU A 35 13.34 -6.98 6.26
C GLU A 35 14.83 -6.73 6.46
N ILE A 36 15.22 -5.46 6.41
CA ILE A 36 16.59 -5.02 6.68
C ILE A 36 16.65 -4.18 7.94
N THR A 37 17.78 -4.20 8.63
CA THR A 37 18.04 -3.33 9.80
C THR A 37 18.85 -2.13 9.36
N ARG A 38 18.32 -0.93 9.62
CA ARG A 38 18.96 0.37 9.35
C ARG A 38 18.95 1.20 10.63
N ALA A 39 20.10 1.25 11.31
CA ALA A 39 20.24 2.03 12.55
C ALA A 39 20.09 3.55 12.33
N ASP A 40 20.29 3.98 11.10
CA ASP A 40 20.25 5.36 10.61
C ASP A 40 18.88 5.78 10.01
N ASN A 41 17.81 5.02 10.26
CA ASN A 41 16.47 5.30 9.75
C ASN A 41 15.64 6.14 10.74
N ILE A 42 14.57 5.60 11.32
CA ILE A 42 13.73 6.28 12.30
C ILE A 42 14.29 6.04 13.70
N GLN A 43 14.63 7.12 14.40
CA GLN A 43 15.11 7.07 15.78
C GLN A 43 13.95 6.85 16.77
N SER A 44 12.84 7.55 16.55
CA SER A 44 11.65 7.43 17.41
C SER A 44 10.37 7.76 16.66
N PHE A 45 9.27 7.09 17.07
CA PHE A 45 7.91 7.49 16.74
C PHE A 45 7.39 8.38 17.87
N ASN A 46 6.89 9.56 17.55
CA ASN A 46 6.42 10.56 18.49
C ASN A 46 4.87 10.64 18.46
N SER A 47 4.29 11.41 19.37
CA SER A 47 2.83 11.60 19.42
C SER A 47 2.29 12.32 18.17
N ASP A 48 3.11 13.16 17.57
CA ASP A 48 2.79 14.10 16.47
C ASP A 48 3.70 13.92 15.24
N GLY A 49 4.47 12.85 15.20
CA GLY A 49 5.38 12.59 14.07
C GLY A 49 6.43 11.54 14.37
N PHE A 50 7.61 11.73 13.82
CA PHE A 50 8.76 10.84 14.02
C PHE A 50 10.07 11.63 13.97
N THR A 51 11.10 11.09 14.60
CA THR A 51 12.46 11.64 14.54
C THR A 51 13.31 10.74 13.65
N LEU A 52 13.99 11.35 12.68
CA LEU A 52 14.97 10.65 11.87
C LEU A 52 16.29 10.53 12.64
N ALA A 53 16.99 9.43 12.42
CA ALA A 53 18.37 9.28 12.82
C ALA A 53 19.29 10.14 11.93
N GLY A 54 20.59 10.06 12.13
CA GLY A 54 21.57 10.83 11.36
C GLY A 54 21.57 10.56 9.87
N ASP A 55 22.65 10.86 9.22
CA ASP A 55 22.83 10.69 7.78
C ASP A 55 22.61 9.23 7.33
N GLY A 56 21.62 8.98 6.51
CA GLY A 56 21.27 7.64 6.05
C GLY A 56 19.98 7.58 5.25
N THR A 57 19.44 6.42 5.12
CA THR A 57 18.35 5.93 4.28
C THR A 57 17.20 6.91 4.01
N SER A 58 16.78 7.67 5.04
CA SER A 58 15.65 8.62 4.96
C SER A 58 16.07 10.06 5.29
N ASN A 59 17.36 10.35 5.36
CA ASN A 59 17.87 11.66 5.78
C ASN A 59 19.24 12.01 5.16
N TYR A 60 19.46 11.71 3.89
CA TYR A 60 20.69 12.13 3.21
C TYR A 60 20.72 13.65 3.01
N ASN A 61 21.92 14.22 3.17
CA ASN A 61 22.14 15.63 2.94
C ASN A 61 21.76 16.03 1.51
N SER A 62 21.10 17.17 1.37
CA SER A 62 20.63 17.74 0.08
C SER A 62 19.57 16.91 -0.65
N THR A 63 19.03 15.83 -0.03
CA THR A 63 17.94 15.04 -0.60
C THR A 63 16.61 15.50 -0.03
N THR A 64 15.63 15.65 -0.89
CA THR A 64 14.25 15.97 -0.49
C THR A 64 13.42 14.67 -0.39
N TYR A 65 12.52 14.61 0.59
CA TYR A 65 11.72 13.43 0.86
C TYR A 65 10.23 13.71 0.89
N ALA A 66 9.43 12.71 0.52
CA ALA A 66 8.05 12.59 0.91
C ALA A 66 7.96 11.58 2.06
N ALA A 67 7.07 11.85 3.02
CA ALA A 67 6.76 10.93 4.10
C ALA A 67 5.25 10.88 4.32
N TRP A 68 4.67 9.70 4.24
CA TRP A 68 3.25 9.47 4.49
C TRP A 68 3.09 8.65 5.77
N CYS A 69 2.18 9.08 6.64
CA CYS A 69 2.03 8.52 7.98
C CYS A 69 0.61 8.03 8.23
N TRP A 70 0.47 6.75 8.60
CA TRP A 70 -0.78 6.19 9.09
C TRP A 70 -0.64 5.86 10.57
N LYS A 71 -1.48 6.49 11.39
CA LYS A 71 -1.49 6.27 12.83
C LYS A 71 -2.24 4.97 13.13
N ALA A 72 -1.51 3.97 13.60
CA ALA A 72 -2.07 2.77 14.23
C ALA A 72 -2.45 3.06 15.70
N GLY A 73 -2.78 2.04 16.47
CA GLY A 73 -3.01 2.17 17.91
C GLY A 73 -1.75 2.52 18.70
N ASN A 74 -1.92 2.69 19.99
CA ASN A 74 -0.81 3.01 20.89
C ASN A 74 -0.20 1.77 21.55
N THR A 75 -0.87 0.64 21.49
CA THR A 75 -0.47 -0.61 22.18
C THR A 75 -0.65 -1.82 21.28
N TRP A 76 0.25 -2.77 21.45
CA TRP A 76 0.17 -4.10 20.85
C TRP A 76 -0.77 -4.97 21.66
N GLN A 77 -1.57 -5.75 20.95
CA GLN A 77 -2.47 -6.72 21.56
C GLN A 77 -2.33 -8.07 20.86
N SER A 78 -2.31 -9.14 21.65
CA SER A 78 -2.47 -10.49 21.10
C SER A 78 -3.89 -10.64 20.59
N ASN A 79 -4.03 -11.12 19.37
CA ASN A 79 -5.31 -11.43 18.76
C ASN A 79 -5.37 -12.93 18.45
N ILE A 80 -6.42 -13.58 18.93
CA ILE A 80 -6.65 -15.03 18.80
C ILE A 80 -8.00 -15.33 18.10
N ASP A 81 -8.56 -14.36 17.39
CA ASP A 81 -9.82 -14.54 16.64
C ASP A 81 -9.66 -15.51 15.46
N GLY A 82 -8.44 -15.62 14.91
CA GLY A 82 -8.10 -16.54 13.83
C GLY A 82 -7.64 -17.92 14.30
N THR A 83 -7.37 -18.81 13.34
CA THR A 83 -6.81 -20.15 13.61
C THR A 83 -5.36 -20.11 14.07
N ILE A 84 -4.63 -19.05 13.73
CA ILE A 84 -3.28 -18.76 14.25
C ILE A 84 -3.26 -17.41 14.95
N PRO A 85 -2.47 -17.27 16.04
CA PRO A 85 -2.39 -16.00 16.77
C PRO A 85 -1.67 -14.93 15.95
N SER A 86 -2.08 -13.69 16.15
CA SER A 86 -1.41 -12.51 15.62
C SER A 86 -1.14 -11.46 16.71
N LEU A 87 -0.24 -10.51 16.42
CA LEU A 87 -0.06 -9.30 17.19
C LEU A 87 -0.63 -8.14 16.38
N THR A 88 -1.60 -7.43 16.93
CA THR A 88 -2.27 -6.32 16.26
C THR A 88 -1.97 -5.00 16.93
N ASN A 89 -1.81 -3.97 16.11
CA ASN A 89 -1.77 -2.58 16.55
C ASN A 89 -2.80 -1.81 15.71
N THR A 90 -3.94 -1.50 16.31
CA THR A 90 -5.14 -1.10 15.56
C THR A 90 -5.64 0.27 15.97
N ASN A 91 -5.97 1.08 14.97
CA ASN A 91 -6.75 2.31 15.10
C ASN A 91 -8.09 2.12 14.40
N THR A 92 -9.10 1.72 15.14
CA THR A 92 -10.44 1.47 14.60
C THR A 92 -11.12 2.73 14.07
N ALA A 93 -10.81 3.90 14.66
CA ALA A 93 -11.38 5.17 14.21
C ALA A 93 -10.87 5.57 12.82
N ASN A 94 -9.62 5.22 12.49
CA ASN A 94 -9.02 5.51 11.20
C ASN A 94 -9.06 4.30 10.23
N GLY A 95 -9.67 3.19 10.66
CA GLY A 95 -9.80 1.98 9.83
C GLY A 95 -8.47 1.37 9.42
N PHE A 96 -7.44 1.44 10.28
CA PHE A 96 -6.10 0.96 9.99
C PHE A 96 -5.57 0.03 11.08
N SER A 97 -4.98 -1.09 10.66
CA SER A 97 -4.33 -2.07 11.55
C SER A 97 -3.02 -2.56 10.96
N ILE A 98 -2.04 -2.74 11.85
CA ILE A 98 -0.79 -3.45 11.58
C ILE A 98 -0.88 -4.80 12.26
N VAL A 99 -0.68 -5.89 11.50
CA VAL A 99 -0.81 -7.27 11.98
C VAL A 99 0.51 -7.99 11.76
N LYS A 100 1.23 -8.35 12.83
CA LYS A 100 2.42 -9.20 12.77
C LYS A 100 2.06 -10.64 13.14
N TRP A 101 2.55 -11.62 12.36
CA TRP A 101 2.20 -13.01 12.53
C TRP A 101 3.26 -13.97 11.96
N THR A 102 3.17 -15.23 12.38
CA THR A 102 4.03 -16.32 11.89
C THR A 102 3.16 -17.33 11.14
N GLY A 103 3.57 -17.70 9.94
CA GLY A 103 2.86 -18.66 9.12
C GLY A 103 2.84 -20.07 9.76
N ALA A 104 1.75 -20.79 9.57
CA ALA A 104 1.60 -22.17 10.03
C ALA A 104 1.63 -23.20 8.90
N GLY A 105 1.63 -22.76 7.64
CA GLY A 105 1.43 -23.58 6.46
C GLY A 105 -0.06 -23.87 6.21
N GLY A 106 -0.40 -24.22 4.97
CA GLY A 106 -1.79 -24.43 4.56
C GLY A 106 -2.67 -23.19 4.69
N THR A 107 -3.98 -23.40 4.68
CA THR A 107 -4.96 -22.33 4.86
C THR A 107 -5.10 -21.98 6.34
N SER A 108 -4.97 -20.69 6.66
CA SER A 108 -5.08 -20.18 8.04
C SER A 108 -5.87 -18.87 8.06
N THR A 109 -6.45 -18.55 9.23
CA THR A 109 -7.10 -17.25 9.46
C THR A 109 -6.38 -16.47 10.54
N LEU A 110 -6.42 -15.14 10.43
CA LEU A 110 -5.70 -14.18 11.26
C LEU A 110 -6.65 -13.08 11.74
N GLY A 111 -6.65 -12.80 13.03
CA GLY A 111 -7.33 -11.63 13.56
C GLY A 111 -6.63 -10.33 13.15
N HIS A 112 -7.40 -9.34 12.68
CA HIS A 112 -6.87 -8.04 12.25
C HIS A 112 -7.21 -6.89 13.22
N GLY A 113 -8.11 -7.10 14.15
CA GLY A 113 -8.48 -6.14 15.21
C GLY A 113 -9.28 -4.92 14.74
N LEU A 114 -9.61 -4.78 13.46
CA LEU A 114 -10.47 -3.70 12.96
C LEU A 114 -11.93 -3.91 13.36
N SER A 115 -12.74 -2.85 13.28
CA SER A 115 -14.18 -2.89 13.55
C SER A 115 -15.03 -3.32 12.35
N ALA A 116 -14.42 -3.40 11.17
CA ALA A 116 -15.06 -3.83 9.92
C ALA A 116 -14.07 -4.69 9.11
N ALA A 117 -14.60 -5.43 8.13
CA ALA A 117 -13.77 -6.20 7.21
C ALA A 117 -12.78 -5.30 6.46
N PRO A 118 -11.50 -5.65 6.37
CA PRO A 118 -10.55 -4.94 5.52
C PRO A 118 -11.01 -4.94 4.06
N GLU A 119 -10.93 -3.80 3.42
CA GLU A 119 -11.17 -3.65 1.98
C GLU A 119 -9.88 -3.77 1.17
N LEU A 120 -8.72 -3.57 1.84
CA LEU A 120 -7.39 -3.75 1.28
C LEU A 120 -6.42 -4.28 2.34
N ILE A 121 -5.63 -5.27 1.94
CA ILE A 121 -4.57 -5.86 2.75
C ILE A 121 -3.28 -5.85 1.92
N ILE A 122 -2.23 -5.25 2.46
CA ILE A 122 -0.88 -5.32 1.89
C ILE A 122 -0.05 -6.21 2.82
N ASN A 123 0.41 -7.34 2.31
CA ASN A 123 1.15 -8.33 3.07
C ASN A 123 2.59 -8.45 2.58
N LYS A 124 3.54 -8.58 3.52
CA LYS A 124 4.96 -8.78 3.23
C LYS A 124 5.57 -9.83 4.13
N ARG A 125 6.28 -10.80 3.53
CA ARG A 125 7.18 -11.69 4.26
C ARG A 125 8.40 -10.93 4.74
N LEU A 126 8.74 -11.08 6.01
CA LEU A 126 9.88 -10.42 6.67
C LEU A 126 11.14 -11.30 6.64
N SER A 127 10.94 -12.63 6.69
CA SER A 127 12.00 -13.64 6.63
C SER A 127 12.21 -14.08 5.19
N GLY A 128 13.46 -14.12 4.71
CA GLY A 128 13.79 -14.61 3.39
C GLY A 128 13.72 -13.57 2.27
N SER A 129 14.37 -13.89 1.15
CA SER A 129 14.48 -13.01 -0.03
C SER A 129 14.48 -13.86 -1.30
N ASN A 130 13.42 -14.63 -1.53
CA ASN A 130 13.24 -15.38 -2.75
C ASN A 130 12.53 -14.54 -3.81
N SER A 131 12.67 -14.91 -5.08
CA SER A 131 11.93 -14.27 -6.18
C SER A 131 10.41 -14.34 -6.04
N TRP A 132 9.89 -15.18 -5.14
CA TRP A 132 8.49 -15.35 -4.79
C TRP A 132 8.06 -14.53 -3.55
N ASP A 133 9.00 -13.86 -2.86
CA ASP A 133 8.72 -13.03 -1.68
C ASP A 133 8.30 -11.61 -2.08
N PHE A 134 7.45 -11.49 -3.07
CA PHE A 134 6.88 -10.21 -3.45
C PHE A 134 5.81 -9.77 -2.44
N TRP A 135 5.43 -8.51 -2.52
CA TRP A 135 4.33 -8.00 -1.76
C TRP A 135 3.01 -8.54 -2.30
N VAL A 136 2.19 -9.09 -1.43
CA VAL A 136 0.87 -9.61 -1.83
C VAL A 136 -0.21 -8.63 -1.36
N THR A 137 -0.90 -8.05 -2.32
CA THR A 137 -1.98 -7.09 -2.06
C THR A 137 -3.31 -7.69 -2.50
N GLY A 138 -4.20 -7.94 -1.55
CA GLY A 138 -5.59 -8.31 -1.79
C GLY A 138 -6.49 -7.10 -1.58
N ALA A 139 -7.54 -6.99 -2.39
CA ALA A 139 -8.53 -5.92 -2.28
C ALA A 139 -9.92 -6.41 -2.66
N THR A 140 -10.94 -5.95 -1.94
CA THR A 140 -12.34 -6.25 -2.27
C THR A 140 -12.71 -5.83 -3.69
N ALA A 141 -12.05 -4.80 -4.20
CA ALA A 141 -12.31 -4.25 -5.53
C ALA A 141 -11.91 -5.18 -6.70
N ILE A 142 -11.02 -6.16 -6.47
CA ILE A 142 -10.59 -7.15 -7.47
C ILE A 142 -11.08 -8.56 -7.15
N GLY A 143 -11.74 -8.74 -6.00
CA GLY A 143 -12.04 -10.06 -5.44
C GLY A 143 -10.88 -10.62 -4.62
N TRP A 144 -11.18 -11.61 -3.79
CA TRP A 144 -10.20 -12.26 -2.91
C TRP A 144 -9.65 -13.57 -3.50
N ASP A 145 -10.12 -13.90 -4.69
CA ASP A 145 -9.57 -14.91 -5.61
C ASP A 145 -8.33 -14.41 -6.37
N LYS A 146 -8.02 -13.11 -6.27
CA LYS A 146 -6.94 -12.45 -6.99
C LYS A 146 -6.01 -11.66 -6.07
N PHE A 147 -4.86 -11.29 -6.61
CA PHE A 147 -3.89 -10.45 -5.91
C PHE A 147 -3.11 -9.55 -6.87
N LEU A 148 -2.47 -8.53 -6.31
CA LEU A 148 -1.52 -7.64 -6.98
C LEU A 148 -0.18 -7.67 -6.25
N GLY A 149 0.92 -7.51 -6.97
CA GLY A 149 2.23 -7.28 -6.36
C GLY A 149 2.49 -5.78 -6.18
N LEU A 150 2.72 -5.32 -4.93
CA LEU A 150 3.07 -3.90 -4.70
C LEU A 150 4.40 -3.51 -5.33
N ASN A 151 5.33 -4.45 -5.49
CA ASN A 151 6.62 -4.26 -6.13
C ASN A 151 6.62 -4.66 -7.62
N ARG A 152 5.45 -4.68 -8.26
CA ARG A 152 5.29 -5.18 -9.63
C ARG A 152 4.36 -4.29 -10.44
N THR A 153 4.61 -4.26 -11.74
CA THR A 153 3.78 -3.56 -12.72
C THR A 153 2.65 -4.42 -13.26
N ASP A 154 2.67 -5.73 -13.03
CA ASP A 154 1.69 -6.68 -13.58
C ASP A 154 0.26 -6.32 -13.15
N ALA A 155 -0.70 -6.74 -13.98
CA ALA A 155 -2.12 -6.77 -13.63
C ALA A 155 -2.40 -7.80 -12.53
N GLU A 156 -3.65 -7.88 -12.08
CA GLU A 156 -4.09 -8.89 -11.13
C GLU A 156 -3.75 -10.30 -11.64
N ALA A 157 -3.37 -11.16 -10.73
CA ALA A 157 -3.09 -12.55 -11.00
C ALA A 157 -3.96 -13.45 -10.10
N ASP A 158 -4.42 -14.54 -10.69
CA ASP A 158 -4.94 -15.67 -9.92
C ASP A 158 -3.76 -16.39 -9.26
N GLY A 159 -3.95 -16.95 -8.09
CA GLY A 159 -2.95 -17.84 -7.48
C GLY A 159 -2.70 -19.06 -8.37
N PHE A 160 -1.49 -19.61 -8.31
CA PHE A 160 -1.07 -20.72 -9.21
C PHE A 160 -1.92 -22.00 -9.05
N ASN A 161 -2.47 -22.27 -7.88
CA ASN A 161 -3.41 -23.38 -7.61
C ASN A 161 -4.48 -22.98 -6.61
N ASN A 162 -4.19 -22.04 -5.73
CA ASN A 162 -5.08 -21.43 -4.75
C ASN A 162 -4.70 -19.95 -4.66
N THR A 163 -5.60 -19.15 -4.15
CA THR A 163 -5.36 -17.73 -4.01
C THR A 163 -4.65 -17.42 -2.69
N PRO A 164 -3.79 -16.40 -2.63
CA PRO A 164 -3.09 -16.03 -1.40
C PRO A 164 -4.00 -15.78 -0.21
N PHE A 165 -5.26 -15.40 -0.46
CA PHE A 165 -6.29 -15.12 0.54
C PHE A 165 -7.36 -16.23 0.61
N GLY A 166 -7.07 -17.43 0.07
CA GLY A 166 -7.93 -18.61 0.14
C GLY A 166 -9.29 -18.44 -0.55
N ASP A 167 -9.38 -17.58 -1.57
CA ASP A 167 -10.66 -17.22 -2.25
C ASP A 167 -11.76 -16.85 -1.24
N THR A 168 -11.35 -16.20 -0.15
CA THR A 168 -12.24 -15.93 0.98
C THR A 168 -12.16 -14.46 1.37
N ALA A 169 -13.29 -13.78 1.25
CA ALA A 169 -13.41 -12.38 1.69
C ALA A 169 -13.15 -12.28 3.21
N PRO A 170 -12.42 -11.28 3.67
CA PRO A 170 -12.29 -10.99 5.08
C PRO A 170 -13.64 -10.77 5.75
N THR A 171 -13.72 -11.15 7.00
CA THR A 171 -14.86 -10.84 7.88
C THR A 171 -14.57 -9.57 8.69
N SER A 172 -15.45 -9.20 9.60
CA SER A 172 -15.20 -8.12 10.56
C SER A 172 -14.13 -8.43 11.61
N THR A 173 -13.65 -9.69 11.68
CA THR A 173 -12.71 -10.13 12.72
C THR A 173 -11.45 -10.77 12.16
N VAL A 174 -11.53 -11.50 11.03
CA VAL A 174 -10.42 -12.25 10.47
C VAL A 174 -10.27 -12.06 8.96
N PHE A 175 -9.05 -12.29 8.47
CA PHE A 175 -8.78 -12.56 7.06
C PHE A 175 -8.09 -13.92 6.89
N THR A 176 -8.19 -14.48 5.72
CA THR A 176 -7.61 -15.78 5.35
C THR A 176 -6.29 -15.60 4.65
N VAL A 177 -5.35 -16.52 4.85
CA VAL A 177 -4.12 -16.68 4.06
C VAL A 177 -3.94 -18.15 3.69
N ASP A 178 -3.34 -18.41 2.53
CA ASP A 178 -3.10 -19.76 2.03
C ASP A 178 -1.66 -19.92 1.50
N SER A 179 -0.88 -20.76 2.17
CA SER A 179 0.52 -21.00 1.79
C SER A 179 0.67 -21.82 0.51
N ASP A 180 -0.37 -22.55 0.11
CA ASP A 180 -0.34 -23.43 -1.05
C ASP A 180 -0.58 -22.65 -2.36
N SER A 181 -0.85 -21.35 -2.25
CA SER A 181 -1.10 -20.45 -3.37
C SER A 181 0.11 -20.21 -4.28
N GLY A 182 1.32 -20.56 -3.85
CA GLY A 182 2.55 -20.24 -4.56
C GLY A 182 2.94 -18.74 -4.51
N ALA A 183 2.15 -17.91 -3.83
CA ALA A 183 2.39 -16.47 -3.71
C ALA A 183 3.29 -16.09 -2.52
N GLY A 184 3.93 -17.06 -1.87
CA GLY A 184 4.88 -16.82 -0.78
C GLY A 184 4.26 -16.29 0.52
N ILE A 185 2.95 -16.45 0.73
CA ILE A 185 2.25 -16.04 1.96
C ILE A 185 1.91 -17.26 2.84
N GLY A 186 2.11 -17.14 4.15
CA GLY A 186 1.66 -18.15 5.12
C GLY A 186 2.58 -19.35 5.33
N GLY A 187 3.75 -19.39 4.69
CA GLY A 187 4.71 -20.49 4.86
C GLY A 187 5.05 -20.77 6.33
N SER A 188 5.12 -22.08 6.71
CA SER A 188 5.34 -22.47 8.10
C SER A 188 6.65 -21.94 8.67
N GLY A 189 6.59 -21.23 9.80
CA GLY A 189 7.73 -20.62 10.48
C GLY A 189 8.19 -19.27 9.89
N ASP A 190 7.63 -18.84 8.77
CA ASP A 190 7.94 -17.54 8.19
C ASP A 190 7.26 -16.39 8.95
N GLU A 191 7.96 -15.28 9.10
CA GLU A 191 7.40 -14.08 9.70
C GLU A 191 6.82 -13.14 8.64
N PHE A 192 5.66 -12.56 8.95
CA PHE A 192 4.91 -11.65 8.07
C PHE A 192 4.46 -10.40 8.80
N ILE A 193 4.28 -9.33 8.01
CA ILE A 193 3.55 -8.14 8.39
C ILE A 193 2.43 -7.88 7.39
N SER A 194 1.24 -7.58 7.90
CA SER A 194 0.09 -7.20 7.08
C SER A 194 -0.39 -5.83 7.51
N TYR A 195 -0.60 -4.95 6.55
CA TYR A 195 -1.25 -3.66 6.73
C TYR A 195 -2.67 -3.78 6.21
N CYS A 196 -3.65 -3.56 7.06
CA CYS A 196 -5.06 -3.75 6.76
C CYS A 196 -5.80 -2.42 6.85
N TRP A 197 -6.61 -2.09 5.85
CA TRP A 197 -7.45 -0.90 5.83
C TRP A 197 -8.89 -1.20 5.46
N HIS A 198 -9.82 -0.47 6.05
CA HIS A 198 -11.17 -0.29 5.55
C HIS A 198 -11.49 1.19 5.38
N SER A 199 -12.47 1.50 4.53
CA SER A 199 -12.93 2.88 4.31
C SER A 199 -13.56 3.49 5.56
N VAL A 200 -13.27 4.77 5.81
CA VAL A 200 -13.86 5.58 6.89
C VAL A 200 -14.44 6.84 6.29
N THR A 201 -15.74 7.07 6.50
CA THR A 201 -16.48 8.21 5.92
C THR A 201 -15.79 9.54 6.22
N GLY A 202 -15.51 10.31 5.18
CA GLY A 202 -14.88 11.62 5.28
C GLY A 202 -13.36 11.59 5.51
N TYR A 203 -12.76 10.42 5.67
CA TYR A 203 -11.32 10.26 5.92
C TYR A 203 -10.62 9.39 4.88
N SER A 204 -11.17 8.21 4.58
CA SER A 204 -10.53 7.29 3.62
C SER A 204 -11.56 6.59 2.75
N LYS A 205 -11.15 6.24 1.53
CA LYS A 205 -11.93 5.41 0.63
C LYS A 205 -11.01 4.48 -0.16
N ILE A 206 -11.37 3.20 -0.17
CA ILE A 206 -10.78 2.16 -0.99
C ILE A 206 -11.83 1.73 -1.99
N GLY A 207 -11.45 1.53 -3.25
CA GLY A 207 -12.41 1.16 -4.28
C GLY A 207 -11.78 0.91 -5.63
N SER A 208 -12.62 0.91 -6.66
CA SER A 208 -12.19 0.77 -8.04
C SER A 208 -12.94 1.73 -8.95
N TYR A 209 -12.40 1.92 -10.14
CA TYR A 209 -13.07 2.60 -11.25
C TYR A 209 -12.67 1.97 -12.58
N THR A 210 -13.46 2.22 -13.61
CA THR A 210 -13.15 1.86 -14.99
C THR A 210 -12.57 3.06 -15.70
N GLY A 211 -11.44 2.88 -16.36
CA GLY A 211 -10.80 3.92 -17.14
C GLY A 211 -11.67 4.33 -18.36
N GLY A 212 -11.68 5.62 -18.64
CA GLY A 212 -12.48 6.22 -19.70
C GLY A 212 -11.69 6.53 -20.99
N GLY A 213 -10.38 6.31 -21.00
CA GLY A 213 -9.54 6.70 -22.12
C GLY A 213 -9.47 8.22 -22.27
N ASN A 214 -9.96 8.73 -23.39
CA ASN A 214 -10.05 10.17 -23.63
C ASN A 214 -11.15 10.89 -22.83
N THR A 215 -11.94 10.16 -22.07
CA THR A 215 -12.89 10.73 -21.10
C THR A 215 -12.37 10.54 -19.68
N ASN A 216 -12.52 11.54 -18.84
CA ASN A 216 -12.04 11.50 -17.47
C ASN A 216 -13.20 11.15 -16.54
N PRO A 217 -13.37 9.89 -16.09
CA PRO A 217 -14.45 9.52 -15.18
C PRO A 217 -14.27 10.25 -13.83
N THR A 218 -15.37 10.71 -13.27
CA THR A 218 -15.37 11.31 -11.92
C THR A 218 -15.61 10.22 -10.88
N ILE A 219 -14.67 10.04 -9.97
CA ILE A 219 -14.71 9.06 -8.89
C ILE A 219 -15.07 9.80 -7.58
N ASN A 220 -16.25 9.55 -7.07
CA ASN A 220 -16.73 10.16 -5.82
C ASN A 220 -16.28 9.31 -4.62
N VAL A 221 -15.47 9.90 -3.74
CA VAL A 221 -15.00 9.27 -2.49
C VAL A 221 -15.60 9.93 -1.24
N GLY A 222 -16.38 11.01 -1.42
CA GLY A 222 -17.04 11.74 -0.36
C GLY A 222 -16.22 12.87 0.28
N PHE A 223 -14.99 13.10 -0.20
CA PHE A 223 -14.07 14.16 0.25
C PHE A 223 -13.07 14.49 -0.85
N ALA A 224 -12.36 15.62 -0.72
CA ALA A 224 -11.19 15.91 -1.55
C ALA A 224 -10.00 15.11 -1.01
N PRO A 225 -9.46 14.14 -1.75
CA PRO A 225 -8.31 13.38 -1.29
C PRO A 225 -7.04 14.25 -1.28
N ASP A 226 -6.29 14.15 -0.17
CA ASP A 226 -4.97 14.76 -0.03
C ASP A 226 -3.86 13.78 -0.42
N TRP A 227 -4.12 12.48 -0.39
CA TRP A 227 -3.24 11.43 -0.85
C TRP A 227 -4.02 10.37 -1.64
N LEU A 228 -3.44 9.94 -2.74
CA LEU A 228 -4.04 8.97 -3.63
C LEU A 228 -2.98 8.00 -4.14
N MET A 229 -3.27 6.70 -4.08
CA MET A 229 -2.52 5.66 -4.75
C MET A 229 -3.47 4.88 -5.67
N VAL A 230 -3.05 4.68 -6.92
CA VAL A 230 -3.84 4.01 -7.95
C VAL A 230 -3.00 2.92 -8.60
N LYS A 231 -3.64 1.77 -8.87
CA LYS A 231 -3.02 0.66 -9.61
C LYS A 231 -3.99 0.12 -10.64
N LYS A 232 -3.49 -0.05 -11.86
CA LYS A 232 -4.20 -0.82 -12.87
C LYS A 232 -4.31 -2.29 -12.41
N ALA A 233 -5.54 -2.79 -12.36
CA ALA A 233 -5.85 -4.16 -11.93
C ALA A 233 -6.04 -5.10 -13.12
N THR A 234 -6.80 -4.70 -14.15
CA THR A 234 -7.09 -5.55 -15.32
C THR A 234 -6.43 -5.05 -16.59
N GLY A 235 -6.45 -5.89 -17.62
CA GLY A 235 -5.94 -5.56 -18.95
C GLY A 235 -4.47 -5.97 -19.16
N THR A 236 -4.01 -5.90 -20.42
CA THR A 236 -2.62 -6.22 -20.76
C THR A 236 -1.68 -5.13 -20.21
N ALA A 237 -0.60 -5.55 -19.55
CA ALA A 237 0.48 -4.66 -19.15
C ALA A 237 1.23 -4.16 -20.39
N THR A 238 0.72 -3.10 -21.02
CA THR A 238 1.41 -2.38 -22.09
C THR A 238 1.89 -1.05 -21.50
N GLY A 239 3.18 -0.85 -21.42
CA GLY A 239 3.78 0.33 -20.78
C GLY A 239 3.99 0.20 -19.28
N SER A 240 4.43 1.28 -18.63
CA SER A 240 4.63 1.35 -17.18
C SER A 240 3.26 1.44 -16.48
N THR A 241 2.82 0.36 -15.86
CA THR A 241 1.56 0.28 -15.11
C THR A 241 1.81 0.21 -13.61
N GLY A 242 2.77 0.97 -13.13
CA GLY A 242 3.17 1.02 -11.72
C GLY A 242 2.06 1.47 -10.76
N TRP A 243 2.35 1.43 -9.47
CA TRP A 243 1.50 1.95 -8.41
C TRP A 243 1.68 3.47 -8.31
N THR A 244 0.84 4.21 -9.00
CA THR A 244 0.91 5.68 -9.08
C THR A 244 0.53 6.33 -7.76
N MET A 245 1.40 7.20 -7.23
CA MET A 245 1.21 7.88 -5.94
C MET A 245 1.32 9.40 -6.12
N VAL A 246 0.30 10.12 -5.66
CA VAL A 246 0.26 11.59 -5.65
C VAL A 246 -0.27 12.11 -4.31
N ASP A 247 0.08 13.35 -3.94
CA ASP A 247 -0.45 14.00 -2.75
C ASP A 247 -0.45 15.54 -2.85
N SER A 248 -1.27 16.18 -2.01
CA SER A 248 -1.46 17.63 -1.98
C SER A 248 -0.21 18.41 -1.55
N ALA A 249 0.64 17.81 -0.71
CA ALA A 249 1.84 18.48 -0.21
C ALA A 249 2.89 18.70 -1.32
N ARG A 250 2.92 17.78 -2.29
CA ARG A 250 3.81 17.89 -3.47
C ARG A 250 3.18 18.67 -4.64
N HIS A 251 1.87 18.94 -4.56
CA HIS A 251 1.11 19.73 -5.54
C HIS A 251 0.42 20.96 -4.87
N PRO A 252 1.15 21.83 -4.18
CA PRO A 252 0.56 22.88 -3.39
C PRO A 252 -0.20 23.90 -4.26
N GLY A 253 -1.45 24.20 -3.87
CA GLY A 253 -2.25 25.27 -4.48
C GLY A 253 -2.90 24.94 -5.81
N THR A 254 -2.83 23.71 -6.28
CA THR A 254 -3.48 23.25 -7.51
C THR A 254 -4.42 22.09 -7.25
N PRO A 255 -5.62 22.06 -7.83
CA PRO A 255 -6.51 20.91 -7.77
C PRO A 255 -6.06 19.77 -8.69
N THR A 256 -5.02 19.98 -9.49
CA THR A 256 -4.54 19.03 -10.48
C THR A 256 -3.19 18.48 -10.03
N TYR A 257 -3.12 17.17 -9.79
CA TYR A 257 -1.92 16.46 -9.38
C TYR A 257 -1.30 15.78 -10.61
N ASP A 258 -0.91 16.58 -11.60
CA ASP A 258 -0.51 16.09 -12.93
C ASP A 258 0.89 16.51 -13.38
N ASN A 259 1.44 17.58 -12.84
CA ASN A 259 2.72 18.08 -13.31
C ASN A 259 3.85 17.77 -12.33
N GLY A 260 4.68 16.80 -12.69
CA GLY A 260 6.03 16.73 -12.19
C GLY A 260 6.26 16.14 -10.81
N ASN A 261 5.27 15.49 -10.20
CA ASN A 261 5.47 14.98 -8.85
C ASN A 261 4.81 13.61 -8.61
N VAL A 262 4.86 12.74 -9.62
CA VAL A 262 4.37 11.37 -9.49
C VAL A 262 5.48 10.46 -8.97
N LEU A 263 5.16 9.64 -7.99
CA LEU A 263 6.00 8.56 -7.49
C LEU A 263 5.32 7.22 -7.77
N TYR A 264 6.11 6.18 -7.92
CA TYR A 264 5.62 4.81 -8.12
C TYR A 264 6.09 3.93 -6.96
N ALA A 265 5.15 3.30 -6.24
CA ALA A 265 5.49 2.47 -5.08
C ALA A 265 6.34 1.25 -5.43
N ASP A 266 6.28 0.81 -6.67
CA ASP A 266 7.01 -0.35 -7.23
C ASP A 266 8.36 0.02 -7.83
N ASP A 267 8.77 1.30 -7.81
CA ASP A 267 10.00 1.77 -8.43
C ASP A 267 10.89 2.57 -7.46
N ASN A 268 12.17 2.66 -7.78
CA ASN A 268 13.15 3.45 -7.03
C ASN A 268 13.53 4.77 -7.72
N LEU A 269 12.84 5.14 -8.79
CA LEU A 269 13.07 6.39 -9.52
C LEU A 269 12.80 7.62 -8.64
N ALA A 270 13.41 8.75 -9.02
CA ALA A 270 13.02 10.07 -8.54
C ALA A 270 11.57 10.39 -8.94
N GLU A 271 11.02 11.48 -8.42
CA GLU A 271 9.74 12.01 -8.91
C GLU A 271 9.79 12.18 -10.43
N GLN A 272 8.74 11.70 -11.08
CA GLN A 272 8.61 11.80 -12.53
C GLN A 272 7.79 13.03 -12.89
N ASP A 273 8.36 13.86 -13.74
CA ASP A 273 7.67 14.95 -14.42
C ASP A 273 7.19 14.41 -15.78
N ASP A 274 6.01 13.85 -15.78
CA ASP A 274 5.45 13.24 -16.99
C ASP A 274 4.24 14.04 -17.51
N ASP A 275 4.53 14.99 -18.38
CA ASP A 275 3.68 15.61 -19.40
C ASP A 275 2.15 15.43 -19.25
N ASN A 276 1.53 15.94 -18.19
CA ASN A 276 0.07 16.12 -18.03
C ASN A 276 -0.83 14.87 -18.18
N GLU A 277 -0.28 13.66 -18.35
CA GLU A 277 -1.08 12.48 -18.71
C GLU A 277 -1.22 11.44 -17.60
N ARG A 278 -0.45 11.54 -16.50
CA ARG A 278 -0.38 10.52 -15.45
C ARG A 278 -0.97 10.96 -14.11
N GLY A 279 -1.57 12.11 -14.07
CA GLY A 279 -2.05 12.71 -12.86
C GLY A 279 -3.53 12.56 -12.60
N PHE A 280 -4.00 13.34 -11.64
CA PHE A 280 -5.38 13.35 -11.21
C PHE A 280 -5.86 14.79 -10.97
N ILE A 281 -7.08 15.06 -11.37
CA ILE A 281 -7.82 16.28 -11.00
C ILE A 281 -8.56 15.98 -9.72
N ILE A 282 -8.25 16.73 -8.66
CA ILE A 282 -8.93 16.59 -7.37
C ILE A 282 -10.15 17.49 -7.32
N THR A 283 -11.28 16.93 -6.92
CA THR A 283 -12.54 17.65 -6.74
C THR A 283 -12.90 17.74 -5.25
N SER A 284 -13.90 18.53 -4.91
CA SER A 284 -14.37 18.66 -3.52
C SER A 284 -14.88 17.35 -2.91
N THR A 285 -15.25 16.38 -3.74
CA THR A 285 -15.85 15.10 -3.31
C THR A 285 -15.09 13.86 -3.82
N GLY A 286 -13.97 14.04 -4.53
CA GLY A 286 -13.24 12.91 -5.10
C GLY A 286 -12.13 13.30 -6.04
N PHE A 287 -11.95 12.51 -7.07
CA PHE A 287 -10.91 12.72 -8.08
C PHE A 287 -11.36 12.26 -9.46
N SER A 288 -10.61 12.66 -10.47
CA SER A 288 -10.75 12.20 -11.84
C SER A 288 -9.36 11.96 -12.40
N PRO A 289 -9.06 10.82 -13.06
CA PRO A 289 -7.80 10.68 -13.77
C PRO A 289 -7.71 11.73 -14.87
N ASN A 290 -6.53 12.25 -15.12
CA ASN A 290 -6.27 13.26 -16.15
C ASN A 290 -5.58 12.62 -17.36
N GLY A 291 -6.16 12.79 -18.54
CA GLY A 291 -5.62 12.23 -19.79
C GLY A 291 -5.87 10.74 -20.00
N ASN A 292 -5.29 10.19 -21.05
CA ASN A 292 -5.43 8.79 -21.49
C ASN A 292 -4.11 8.05 -21.27
N TYR A 293 -3.77 7.77 -20.00
CA TYR A 293 -2.53 7.08 -19.67
C TYR A 293 -2.78 5.65 -19.14
N PHE A 294 -1.91 4.71 -19.52
CA PHE A 294 -2.07 3.29 -19.20
C PHE A 294 -2.17 3.00 -17.71
N SER A 295 -1.42 3.73 -16.88
CA SER A 295 -1.37 3.51 -15.43
C SER A 295 -2.59 4.06 -14.70
N THR A 296 -3.37 4.95 -15.33
CA THR A 296 -4.45 5.67 -14.63
C THR A 296 -5.79 5.70 -15.35
N ASN A 297 -5.85 5.64 -16.71
CA ASN A 297 -7.12 5.89 -17.42
C ASN A 297 -7.26 5.20 -18.78
N ASN A 298 -6.64 4.07 -19.04
CA ASN A 298 -6.87 3.35 -20.29
C ASN A 298 -8.32 2.86 -20.38
N SER A 299 -8.93 3.03 -21.55
CA SER A 299 -10.35 2.75 -21.77
C SER A 299 -10.71 1.30 -21.50
N GLY A 300 -11.68 1.07 -20.62
CA GLY A 300 -12.23 -0.24 -20.29
C GLY A 300 -11.43 -1.03 -19.24
N ASP A 301 -10.23 -0.59 -18.86
CA ASP A 301 -9.44 -1.25 -17.82
C ASP A 301 -9.96 -0.87 -16.42
N THR A 302 -9.83 -1.81 -15.48
CA THR A 302 -10.17 -1.58 -14.08
C THR A 302 -8.95 -1.12 -13.30
N TYR A 303 -9.14 -0.14 -12.45
CA TYR A 303 -8.16 0.42 -11.52
C TYR A 303 -8.66 0.30 -10.09
N ILE A 304 -7.78 -0.09 -9.18
CA ILE A 304 -8.05 0.04 -7.74
C ILE A 304 -7.40 1.32 -7.22
N TYR A 305 -7.97 1.87 -6.17
CA TYR A 305 -7.43 3.06 -5.52
C TYR A 305 -7.54 3.01 -4.00
N MET A 306 -6.62 3.71 -3.37
CA MET A 306 -6.67 4.15 -1.97
C MET A 306 -6.63 5.67 -1.96
N ALA A 307 -7.63 6.29 -1.34
CA ALA A 307 -7.74 7.74 -1.18
C ALA A 307 -7.83 8.11 0.30
N PHE A 308 -7.04 9.07 0.74
CA PHE A 308 -7.03 9.56 2.12
C PHE A 308 -7.14 11.07 2.17
N LYS A 309 -7.85 11.56 3.17
CA LYS A 309 -7.79 12.95 3.61
C LYS A 309 -6.76 13.04 4.72
N MET A 310 -5.75 13.89 4.54
CA MET A 310 -4.77 14.19 5.58
C MET A 310 -5.30 15.35 6.44
N ASN A 311 -5.11 15.24 7.75
CA ASN A 311 -5.51 16.29 8.71
C ASN A 311 -4.32 17.19 9.04
#